data_e6f35abe0a5b1b4bbab2fa0e32b4d10d
#
_entry.id   e6f35abe0a5b1b4bbab2fa0e32b4d10d
#
_cell.length_a   1.000
_cell.length_b   1.000
_cell.length_c   1.000
_cell.angle_alpha   90.00
_cell.angle_beta   90.00
_cell.angle_gamma   90.00
#
_symmetry.space_group_name_H-M   'P 1'
#
loop_
_entity.id
_entity.type
_entity.pdbx_description
1 polymer ?
#
loop_
_entity_poly.entity_id
_entity_poly.type
_entity_poly.pdbx_seq_one_letter_code
_entity_poly.pdbx_strand_id
1 'polypeptide(L)'
;MPPIQTDPYAWIEQSLTTIHSADWYRSVQTLQHRPGAVVQLEGRSVINFASNDYLGLAGDERLIQAAIAATKEFGTGSTGSRLLSGHRELHQELEKAIAFLKQTEDALVFSSGYLANLGTIAALVGKRDLILSDQYNHSSLKNGSILSGAMVVNYAHNDMEELKSQLEQHRQQYRRGLIITDSVFSMDGDLCPMPEILAIAKAFSCMVLVDEAHATGVLGATGAGCVEHFSCKGQSLIQVGTLSKALGSLGGYVAGSASLIDFLRNRAPSWIYTTALSPADTAAALSAVQIIQQEPERRAQLSCNVHTLKQLVQEQLPHLQLLPSQSPILCVQFASAKDAIAAGNQLKASSIFAPAIRPPTVPTSRIRISMMATHELTHLQKLVDALGCGFS
;
A
#
# COMPACT_ATOMS: atom_id res chain seq x y z
N MET A 1 -5.77 -33.91 -31.18
CA MET A 1 -4.97 -32.89 -30.54
C MET A 1 -4.88 -31.70 -31.48
N PRO A 2 -5.04 -30.45 -31.06
CA PRO A 2 -4.75 -29.31 -31.92
C PRO A 2 -3.29 -29.38 -32.36
N PRO A 3 -2.94 -28.91 -33.57
CA PRO A 3 -1.56 -28.91 -34.04
C PRO A 3 -0.68 -28.10 -33.10
N ILE A 4 0.49 -28.64 -32.75
CA ILE A 4 1.48 -27.93 -31.93
C ILE A 4 1.91 -26.70 -32.75
N GLN A 5 1.69 -25.50 -32.23
CA GLN A 5 2.17 -24.27 -32.83
C GLN A 5 3.69 -24.33 -32.93
N THR A 6 4.24 -24.03 -34.10
CA THR A 6 5.69 -24.07 -34.35
C THR A 6 6.45 -22.97 -33.59
N ASP A 7 5.79 -21.83 -33.28
CA ASP A 7 6.31 -20.77 -32.45
C ASP A 7 5.66 -20.79 -31.05
N PRO A 8 6.43 -21.12 -29.98
CA PRO A 8 5.91 -21.15 -28.61
C PRO A 8 5.50 -19.78 -28.06
N TYR A 9 5.85 -18.68 -28.72
CA TYR A 9 5.53 -17.31 -28.30
C TYR A 9 4.37 -16.66 -29.08
N ALA A 10 3.84 -17.32 -30.14
CA ALA A 10 2.79 -16.75 -30.99
C ALA A 10 1.52 -16.29 -30.22
N TRP A 11 1.23 -16.92 -29.08
CA TRP A 11 0.10 -16.54 -28.22
C TRP A 11 0.23 -15.16 -27.58
N ILE A 12 1.47 -14.62 -27.47
CA ILE A 12 1.72 -13.31 -26.84
C ILE A 12 1.11 -12.18 -27.69
N GLU A 13 1.30 -12.21 -29.01
CA GLU A 13 0.73 -11.21 -29.94
C GLU A 13 -0.79 -11.22 -29.90
N GLN A 14 -1.38 -12.42 -29.85
CA GLN A 14 -2.82 -12.60 -29.76
C GLN A 14 -3.38 -12.06 -28.43
N SER A 15 -2.67 -12.30 -27.32
CA SER A 15 -2.99 -11.76 -25.99
C SER A 15 -2.88 -10.23 -25.96
N LEU A 16 -1.84 -9.64 -26.57
CA LEU A 16 -1.67 -8.20 -26.67
C LEU A 16 -2.82 -7.56 -27.46
N THR A 17 -3.22 -8.16 -28.58
CA THR A 17 -4.36 -7.71 -29.37
C THR A 17 -5.65 -7.68 -28.54
N THR A 18 -5.88 -8.71 -27.74
CA THR A 18 -7.03 -8.78 -26.81
C THR A 18 -6.95 -7.68 -25.76
N ILE A 19 -5.77 -7.44 -25.17
CA ILE A 19 -5.53 -6.39 -24.16
C ILE A 19 -5.82 -4.99 -24.78
N HIS A 20 -5.40 -4.73 -26.02
CA HIS A 20 -5.67 -3.48 -26.70
C HIS A 20 -7.15 -3.29 -27.01
N SER A 21 -7.83 -4.32 -27.55
CA SER A 21 -9.24 -4.23 -27.90
C SER A 21 -10.18 -4.09 -26.69
N ALA A 22 -9.74 -4.53 -25.51
CA ALA A 22 -10.49 -4.40 -24.27
C ALA A 22 -10.19 -3.12 -23.48
N ASP A 23 -9.41 -2.18 -24.00
CA ASP A 23 -8.91 -0.99 -23.27
C ASP A 23 -8.14 -1.33 -21.99
N TRP A 24 -7.51 -2.51 -21.91
CA TRP A 24 -6.71 -2.96 -20.74
C TRP A 24 -5.22 -2.64 -20.87
N TYR A 25 -4.80 -2.13 -22.03
CA TYR A 25 -3.39 -1.81 -22.26
C TYR A 25 -2.88 -0.78 -21.24
N ARG A 26 -1.72 -1.07 -20.66
CA ARG A 26 -1.05 -0.23 -19.68
C ARG A 26 0.22 0.34 -20.28
N SER A 27 0.33 1.67 -20.29
CA SER A 27 1.54 2.40 -20.67
C SER A 27 2.22 3.02 -19.46
N VAL A 28 3.54 3.09 -19.50
CA VAL A 28 4.34 3.74 -18.46
C VAL A 28 4.41 5.24 -18.76
N GLN A 29 4.23 6.07 -17.72
CA GLN A 29 4.43 7.52 -17.81
C GLN A 29 5.77 7.87 -17.16
N THR A 30 6.69 8.52 -17.88
CA THR A 30 8.01 8.88 -17.35
C THR A 30 7.95 10.23 -16.64
N LEU A 31 8.13 10.20 -15.32
CA LEU A 31 8.30 11.40 -14.52
C LEU A 31 9.80 11.78 -14.46
N GLN A 32 10.07 13.08 -14.50
CA GLN A 32 11.41 13.64 -14.47
C GLN A 32 11.61 14.44 -13.17
N HIS A 33 12.86 14.59 -12.74
CA HIS A 33 13.28 15.33 -11.55
C HIS A 33 12.86 14.68 -10.22
N ARG A 34 12.91 15.45 -9.14
CA ARG A 34 12.57 15.01 -7.78
C ARG A 34 11.07 14.72 -7.64
N PRO A 35 10.69 13.73 -6.82
CA PRO A 35 9.28 13.53 -6.46
C PRO A 35 8.74 14.72 -5.67
N GLY A 36 7.44 14.96 -5.75
CA GLY A 36 6.77 16.06 -5.04
C GLY A 36 5.34 16.29 -5.55
N ALA A 37 4.71 17.33 -5.01
CA ALA A 37 3.37 17.75 -5.41
C ALA A 37 3.33 18.30 -6.85
N VAL A 38 4.46 18.78 -7.36
CA VAL A 38 4.62 19.21 -8.77
C VAL A 38 5.78 18.43 -9.36
N VAL A 39 5.57 17.82 -10.52
CA VAL A 39 6.58 17.02 -11.23
C VAL A 39 6.59 17.37 -12.72
N GLN A 40 7.64 16.95 -13.41
CA GLN A 40 7.71 17.06 -14.88
C GLN A 40 7.22 15.74 -15.48
N LEU A 41 6.23 15.82 -16.36
CA LEU A 41 5.69 14.71 -17.12
C LEU A 41 5.73 15.07 -18.61
N GLU A 42 6.49 14.33 -19.40
CA GLU A 42 6.66 14.59 -20.83
C GLU A 42 7.08 16.05 -21.14
N GLY A 43 7.98 16.61 -20.33
CA GLY A 43 8.48 17.97 -20.48
C GLY A 43 7.52 19.08 -20.00
N ARG A 44 6.39 18.72 -19.39
CA ARG A 44 5.41 19.68 -18.85
C ARG A 44 5.35 19.58 -17.34
N SER A 45 5.24 20.73 -16.67
CA SER A 45 4.98 20.77 -15.23
C SER A 45 3.53 20.39 -14.95
N VAL A 46 3.32 19.39 -14.11
CA VAL A 46 1.98 18.89 -13.71
C VAL A 46 1.86 18.77 -12.20
N ILE A 47 0.66 19.00 -11.67
CA ILE A 47 0.34 18.74 -10.27
C ILE A 47 0.09 17.24 -10.12
N ASN A 48 0.78 16.62 -9.19
CA ASN A 48 0.85 15.17 -9.05
C ASN A 48 -0.12 14.65 -7.97
N PHE A 49 -1.28 14.18 -8.39
CA PHE A 49 -2.25 13.48 -7.55
C PHE A 49 -2.18 11.95 -7.70
N ALA A 50 -1.10 11.41 -8.27
CA ALA A 50 -0.92 9.97 -8.48
C ALA A 50 0.03 9.32 -7.45
N SER A 51 0.84 10.11 -6.74
CA SER A 51 1.88 9.62 -5.84
C SER A 51 1.30 9.13 -4.50
N ASN A 52 1.90 8.06 -3.97
CA ASN A 52 1.65 7.61 -2.60
C ASN A 52 2.62 8.22 -1.57
N ASP A 53 3.42 9.19 -1.95
CA ASP A 53 4.32 9.96 -1.06
C ASP A 53 3.52 10.95 -0.19
N TYR A 54 2.62 10.41 0.64
CA TYR A 54 1.61 11.17 1.39
C TYR A 54 2.17 12.32 2.21
N LEU A 55 3.38 12.16 2.75
CA LEU A 55 4.03 13.16 3.60
C LEU A 55 5.04 14.03 2.84
N GLY A 56 5.29 13.75 1.55
CA GLY A 56 6.27 14.45 0.74
C GLY A 56 7.71 14.20 1.19
N LEU A 57 8.00 13.00 1.71
CA LEU A 57 9.31 12.66 2.24
C LEU A 57 10.29 12.15 1.18
N ALA A 58 9.82 11.59 0.07
CA ALA A 58 10.69 11.03 -0.96
C ALA A 58 11.64 12.07 -1.60
N GLY A 59 11.28 13.35 -1.56
CA GLY A 59 12.12 14.46 -2.00
C GLY A 59 12.78 15.26 -0.86
N ASP A 60 12.61 14.86 0.41
CA ASP A 60 13.15 15.57 1.57
C ASP A 60 14.69 15.47 1.61
N GLU A 61 15.36 16.62 1.77
CA GLU A 61 16.82 16.69 1.75
C GLU A 61 17.47 15.83 2.83
N ARG A 62 16.84 15.66 3.97
CA ARG A 62 17.38 14.84 5.09
C ARG A 62 17.43 13.35 4.71
N LEU A 63 16.42 12.84 3.98
CA LEU A 63 16.45 11.47 3.47
C LEU A 63 17.55 11.30 2.42
N ILE A 64 17.69 12.30 1.53
CA ILE A 64 18.75 12.30 0.51
C ILE A 64 20.12 12.27 1.17
N GLN A 65 20.37 13.14 2.15
CA GLN A 65 21.66 13.20 2.86
C GLN A 65 21.95 11.92 3.66
N ALA A 66 20.93 11.33 4.32
CA ALA A 66 21.06 10.04 4.99
C ALA A 66 21.46 8.92 4.01
N ALA A 67 20.81 8.87 2.84
CA ALA A 67 21.15 7.89 1.78
C ALA A 67 22.57 8.09 1.24
N ILE A 68 23.01 9.33 1.03
CA ILE A 68 24.36 9.67 0.57
C ILE A 68 25.40 9.24 1.62
N ALA A 69 25.18 9.56 2.91
CA ALA A 69 26.07 9.18 3.99
C ALA A 69 26.21 7.67 4.10
N ALA A 70 25.10 6.94 4.11
CA ALA A 70 25.10 5.48 4.16
C ALA A 70 25.77 4.85 2.93
N THR A 71 25.60 5.43 1.75
CA THR A 71 26.29 4.95 0.53
C THR A 71 27.80 5.15 0.62
N LYS A 72 28.26 6.24 1.18
CA LYS A 72 29.70 6.50 1.37
C LYS A 72 30.33 5.52 2.37
N GLU A 73 29.61 5.18 3.43
CA GLU A 73 30.10 4.34 4.52
C GLU A 73 30.00 2.86 4.21
N PHE A 74 28.85 2.41 3.71
CA PHE A 74 28.52 0.98 3.55
C PHE A 74 28.53 0.48 2.10
N GLY A 75 28.73 1.36 1.11
CA GLY A 75 28.62 1.05 -0.31
C GLY A 75 27.17 1.07 -0.82
N THR A 76 26.99 0.71 -2.10
CA THR A 76 25.70 0.82 -2.81
C THR A 76 24.76 -0.35 -2.58
N GLY A 77 25.24 -1.49 -2.09
CA GLY A 77 24.42 -2.70 -1.92
C GLY A 77 24.84 -3.59 -0.77
N SER A 78 23.94 -4.45 -0.34
CA SER A 78 24.18 -5.37 0.79
C SER A 78 24.88 -6.67 0.36
N THR A 79 24.87 -7.02 -0.92
CA THR A 79 25.60 -8.11 -1.59
C THR A 79 25.32 -9.53 -1.08
N GLY A 80 24.42 -9.73 -0.14
CA GLY A 80 24.06 -11.03 0.42
C GLY A 80 22.71 -11.01 1.15
N SER A 81 22.22 -12.20 1.47
CA SER A 81 21.03 -12.32 2.33
C SER A 81 21.35 -11.91 3.77
N ARG A 82 20.30 -11.56 4.52
CA ARG A 82 20.41 -11.15 5.93
C ARG A 82 21.08 -12.19 6.83
N LEU A 83 20.89 -13.48 6.54
CA LEU A 83 21.48 -14.58 7.32
C LEU A 83 22.95 -14.86 6.99
N LEU A 84 23.48 -14.31 5.90
CA LEU A 84 24.89 -14.49 5.51
C LEU A 84 25.66 -13.19 5.72
N SER A 85 25.91 -12.43 4.67
CA SER A 85 26.75 -11.23 4.70
C SER A 85 25.98 -9.92 4.53
N GLY A 86 24.66 -9.97 4.30
CA GLY A 86 23.85 -8.79 3.97
C GLY A 86 23.29 -8.03 5.18
N HIS A 87 23.43 -8.56 6.41
CA HIS A 87 22.92 -7.89 7.61
C HIS A 87 23.92 -6.86 8.16
N ARG A 88 23.48 -5.62 8.27
CA ARG A 88 24.27 -4.50 8.79
C ARG A 88 23.60 -3.91 10.03
N GLU A 89 24.36 -3.18 10.84
CA GLU A 89 23.89 -2.43 12.00
C GLU A 89 22.70 -1.51 11.65
N LEU A 90 22.79 -0.81 10.52
CA LEU A 90 21.74 0.06 9.98
C LEU A 90 20.38 -0.64 9.79
N HIS A 91 20.36 -1.92 9.41
CA HIS A 91 19.12 -2.70 9.34
C HIS A 91 18.51 -2.94 10.72
N GLN A 92 19.35 -3.19 11.73
CA GLN A 92 18.92 -3.37 13.12
C GLN A 92 18.32 -2.09 13.71
N GLU A 93 18.95 -0.95 13.40
CA GLU A 93 18.47 0.36 13.83
C GLU A 93 17.10 0.67 13.22
N LEU A 94 16.93 0.40 11.93
CA LEU A 94 15.65 0.58 11.25
C LEU A 94 14.57 -0.35 11.86
N GLU A 95 14.87 -1.63 12.10
CA GLU A 95 13.94 -2.57 12.72
C GLU A 95 13.51 -2.10 14.12
N LYS A 96 14.42 -1.63 14.96
CA LYS A 96 14.12 -1.03 16.26
C LYS A 96 13.24 0.22 16.13
N ALA A 97 13.55 1.10 15.17
CA ALA A 97 12.78 2.31 14.96
C ALA A 97 11.35 2.02 14.48
N ILE A 98 11.18 1.00 13.61
CA ILE A 98 9.86 0.53 13.17
C ILE A 98 9.10 -0.11 14.34
N ALA A 99 9.71 -0.98 15.13
CA ALA A 99 9.09 -1.60 16.30
C ALA A 99 8.59 -0.52 17.27
N PHE A 100 9.40 0.49 17.53
CA PHE A 100 9.03 1.64 18.37
C PHE A 100 7.85 2.43 17.76
N LEU A 101 7.90 2.79 16.47
CA LEU A 101 6.81 3.50 15.79
C LEU A 101 5.52 2.68 15.83
N LYS A 102 5.59 1.38 15.56
CA LYS A 102 4.43 0.47 15.52
C LYS A 102 3.97 0.02 16.91
N GLN A 103 4.71 0.39 17.96
CA GLN A 103 4.42 0.06 19.36
C GLN A 103 4.32 -1.46 19.57
N THR A 104 5.27 -2.19 18.98
CA THR A 104 5.41 -3.65 19.05
C THR A 104 6.73 -4.04 19.70
N GLU A 105 6.87 -5.33 20.05
CA GLU A 105 8.09 -5.82 20.70
C GLU A 105 9.29 -5.88 19.75
N ASP A 106 9.05 -6.20 18.47
CA ASP A 106 10.11 -6.33 17.45
C ASP A 106 9.56 -6.08 16.04
N ALA A 107 10.46 -5.93 15.06
CA ALA A 107 10.13 -5.80 13.65
C ALA A 107 11.18 -6.47 12.76
N LEU A 108 10.80 -6.77 11.53
CA LEU A 108 11.65 -7.39 10.51
C LEU A 108 11.48 -6.65 9.18
N VAL A 109 12.61 -6.19 8.60
CA VAL A 109 12.61 -5.45 7.33
C VAL A 109 12.81 -6.39 6.15
N PHE A 110 11.99 -6.18 5.11
CA PHE A 110 11.98 -6.89 3.84
C PHE A 110 12.34 -5.96 2.69
N SER A 111 12.72 -6.51 1.54
CA SER A 111 13.07 -5.73 0.35
C SER A 111 11.86 -5.00 -0.29
N SER A 112 10.64 -5.35 0.05
CA SER A 112 9.41 -4.62 -0.30
C SER A 112 8.24 -5.06 0.59
N GLY A 113 7.18 -4.22 0.69
CA GLY A 113 5.93 -4.60 1.34
C GLY A 113 5.26 -5.80 0.67
N TYR A 114 5.39 -5.92 -0.65
CA TYR A 114 4.91 -7.08 -1.39
C TYR A 114 5.55 -8.38 -0.87
N LEU A 115 6.88 -8.42 -0.74
CA LEU A 115 7.63 -9.57 -0.24
C LEU A 115 7.39 -9.81 1.27
N ALA A 116 7.12 -8.75 2.04
CA ALA A 116 6.73 -8.87 3.45
C ALA A 116 5.42 -9.66 3.60
N ASN A 117 4.40 -9.34 2.80
CA ASN A 117 3.14 -10.09 2.79
C ASN A 117 3.35 -11.54 2.34
N LEU A 118 4.02 -11.77 1.20
CA LEU A 118 4.24 -13.12 0.67
C LEU A 118 4.97 -14.02 1.68
N GLY A 119 6.09 -13.54 2.23
CA GLY A 119 6.89 -14.32 3.16
C GLY A 119 6.20 -14.59 4.48
N THR A 120 5.49 -13.61 5.01
CA THR A 120 4.78 -13.73 6.28
C THR A 120 3.64 -14.72 6.18
N ILE A 121 2.77 -14.58 5.19
CA ILE A 121 1.63 -15.47 5.00
C ILE A 121 2.10 -16.91 4.76
N ALA A 122 3.06 -17.10 3.84
CA ALA A 122 3.59 -18.43 3.53
C ALA A 122 4.33 -19.10 4.71
N ALA A 123 4.86 -18.30 5.65
CA ALA A 123 5.50 -18.83 6.86
C ALA A 123 4.49 -19.28 7.92
N LEU A 124 3.36 -18.56 8.05
CA LEU A 124 2.41 -18.74 9.15
C LEU A 124 1.39 -19.84 8.91
N VAL A 125 0.96 -20.01 7.66
CA VAL A 125 -0.13 -20.92 7.29
C VAL A 125 0.24 -21.79 6.08
N GLY A 126 -0.44 -22.92 5.92
CA GLY A 126 -0.19 -23.88 4.84
C GLY A 126 -1.40 -24.79 4.61
N LYS A 127 -1.23 -25.89 3.88
CA LYS A 127 -2.30 -26.80 3.38
C LYS A 127 -3.37 -27.23 4.42
N ARG A 128 -3.06 -27.21 5.72
CA ARG A 128 -3.98 -27.61 6.80
C ARG A 128 -4.63 -26.43 7.51
N ASP A 129 -4.44 -25.22 7.00
CA ASP A 129 -4.84 -23.98 7.64
C ASP A 129 -5.84 -23.22 6.74
N LEU A 130 -6.59 -22.29 7.33
CA LEU A 130 -7.62 -21.49 6.69
C LEU A 130 -7.18 -20.02 6.65
N ILE A 131 -7.42 -19.37 5.51
CA ILE A 131 -7.30 -17.91 5.36
C ILE A 131 -8.69 -17.34 5.05
N LEU A 132 -9.11 -16.33 5.80
CA LEU A 132 -10.24 -15.46 5.48
C LEU A 132 -9.67 -14.17 4.88
N SER A 133 -10.09 -13.81 3.68
CA SER A 133 -9.53 -12.70 2.92
C SER A 133 -10.63 -11.77 2.44
N ASP A 134 -10.51 -10.47 2.75
CA ASP A 134 -11.36 -9.46 2.13
C ASP A 134 -11.20 -9.49 0.60
N GLN A 135 -12.31 -9.43 -0.13
CA GLN A 135 -12.29 -9.51 -1.59
C GLN A 135 -11.50 -8.38 -2.27
N TYR A 136 -11.34 -7.22 -1.62
CA TYR A 136 -10.61 -6.06 -2.15
C TYR A 136 -9.16 -5.99 -1.70
N ASN A 137 -8.69 -6.97 -0.94
CA ASN A 137 -7.30 -7.05 -0.52
C ASN A 137 -6.32 -6.86 -1.67
N HIS A 138 -5.21 -6.21 -1.37
CA HIS A 138 -4.11 -6.01 -2.30
C HIS A 138 -3.58 -7.34 -2.85
N SER A 139 -3.07 -7.31 -4.09
CA SER A 139 -2.56 -8.49 -4.79
C SER A 139 -1.48 -9.26 -4.02
N SER A 140 -0.67 -8.59 -3.19
CA SER A 140 0.34 -9.25 -2.37
C SER A 140 -0.25 -10.16 -1.30
N LEU A 141 -1.37 -9.78 -0.67
CA LEU A 141 -2.12 -10.60 0.27
C LEU A 141 -2.72 -11.82 -0.44
N LYS A 142 -3.36 -11.60 -1.59
CA LYS A 142 -3.92 -12.68 -2.42
C LYS A 142 -2.84 -13.67 -2.89
N ASN A 143 -1.72 -13.16 -3.41
CA ASN A 143 -0.64 -14.01 -3.89
C ASN A 143 0.10 -14.72 -2.75
N GLY A 144 0.26 -14.07 -1.59
CA GLY A 144 0.78 -14.73 -0.39
C GLY A 144 -0.12 -15.87 0.07
N SER A 145 -1.44 -15.68 0.01
CA SER A 145 -2.43 -16.72 0.31
C SER A 145 -2.31 -17.92 -0.62
N ILE A 146 -2.23 -17.69 -1.92
CA ILE A 146 -2.03 -18.77 -2.93
C ILE A 146 -0.71 -19.50 -2.67
N LEU A 147 0.38 -18.77 -2.45
CA LEU A 147 1.71 -19.35 -2.22
C LEU A 147 1.76 -20.21 -0.96
N SER A 148 1.00 -19.87 0.07
CA SER A 148 0.92 -20.66 1.32
C SER A 148 0.35 -22.06 1.12
N GLY A 149 -0.51 -22.23 0.12
CA GLY A 149 -1.27 -23.46 -0.13
C GLY A 149 -2.39 -23.71 0.88
N ALA A 150 -2.71 -22.73 1.75
CA ALA A 150 -3.85 -22.81 2.67
C ALA A 150 -5.18 -22.73 1.92
N MET A 151 -6.26 -23.19 2.54
CA MET A 151 -7.61 -22.94 2.04
C MET A 151 -7.92 -21.46 2.18
N VAL A 152 -8.30 -20.81 1.08
CA VAL A 152 -8.65 -19.38 1.05
C VAL A 152 -10.16 -19.25 0.86
N VAL A 153 -10.81 -18.59 1.78
CA VAL A 153 -12.21 -18.20 1.71
C VAL A 153 -12.29 -16.69 1.69
N ASN A 154 -12.84 -16.14 0.61
CA ASN A 154 -13.06 -14.70 0.52
C ASN A 154 -14.38 -14.33 1.16
N TYR A 155 -14.43 -13.15 1.80
CA TYR A 155 -15.67 -12.52 2.25
C TYR A 155 -15.84 -11.17 1.53
N ALA A 156 -17.08 -10.73 1.40
CA ALA A 156 -17.42 -9.46 0.77
C ALA A 156 -16.73 -8.30 1.50
N HIS A 157 -16.37 -7.28 0.75
CA HIS A 157 -15.60 -6.17 1.25
C HIS A 157 -16.22 -5.52 2.50
N ASN A 158 -15.44 -5.51 3.59
CA ASN A 158 -15.84 -4.99 4.90
C ASN A 158 -17.14 -5.60 5.49
N ASP A 159 -17.58 -6.77 5.02
CA ASP A 159 -18.77 -7.46 5.53
C ASP A 159 -18.41 -8.38 6.69
N MET A 160 -18.64 -7.89 7.91
CA MET A 160 -18.33 -8.62 9.14
C MET A 160 -19.30 -9.76 9.43
N GLU A 161 -20.54 -9.68 8.95
CA GLU A 161 -21.52 -10.76 9.11
C GLU A 161 -21.12 -11.93 8.20
N GLU A 162 -20.71 -11.65 6.96
CA GLU A 162 -20.21 -12.71 6.08
C GLU A 162 -18.90 -13.30 6.62
N LEU A 163 -17.95 -12.48 7.09
CA LEU A 163 -16.72 -12.97 7.73
C LEU A 163 -17.03 -13.95 8.86
N LYS A 164 -17.98 -13.61 9.73
CA LYS A 164 -18.41 -14.44 10.84
C LYS A 164 -19.07 -15.73 10.35
N SER A 165 -19.98 -15.65 9.39
CA SER A 165 -20.67 -16.81 8.79
C SER A 165 -19.67 -17.78 8.18
N GLN A 166 -18.68 -17.30 7.42
CA GLN A 166 -17.62 -18.12 6.84
C GLN A 166 -16.77 -18.81 7.92
N LEU A 167 -16.48 -18.13 9.02
CA LEU A 167 -15.77 -18.74 10.15
C LEU A 167 -16.60 -19.80 10.86
N GLU A 168 -17.89 -19.58 11.10
CA GLU A 168 -18.80 -20.57 11.68
C GLU A 168 -18.84 -21.86 10.83
N GLN A 169 -18.84 -21.72 9.50
CA GLN A 169 -18.89 -22.82 8.58
C GLN A 169 -17.57 -23.59 8.45
N HIS A 170 -16.43 -22.91 8.46
CA HIS A 170 -15.16 -23.48 8.06
C HIS A 170 -14.14 -23.67 9.17
N ARG A 171 -14.10 -22.78 10.19
CA ARG A 171 -12.97 -22.66 11.14
C ARG A 171 -12.59 -23.97 11.82
N GLN A 172 -13.55 -24.78 12.23
CA GLN A 172 -13.30 -26.03 12.98
C GLN A 172 -12.66 -27.14 12.15
N GLN A 173 -12.71 -27.02 10.81
CA GLN A 173 -12.16 -28.02 9.90
C GLN A 173 -10.65 -27.87 9.69
N TYR A 174 -10.06 -26.76 10.20
CA TYR A 174 -8.66 -26.40 9.97
C TYR A 174 -7.90 -26.20 11.27
N ARG A 175 -6.60 -26.51 11.22
CA ARG A 175 -5.71 -26.41 12.39
C ARG A 175 -5.59 -24.96 12.89
N ARG A 176 -5.35 -23.99 11.97
CA ARG A 176 -5.19 -22.56 12.26
C ARG A 176 -6.10 -21.76 11.37
N GLY A 177 -6.51 -20.57 11.83
CA GLY A 177 -7.18 -19.55 11.03
C GLY A 177 -6.33 -18.29 10.98
N LEU A 178 -6.29 -17.65 9.82
CA LEU A 178 -5.66 -16.36 9.58
C LEU A 178 -6.65 -15.45 8.85
N ILE A 179 -7.01 -14.32 9.44
CA ILE A 179 -7.77 -13.26 8.78
C ILE A 179 -6.75 -12.27 8.22
N ILE A 180 -6.87 -11.91 6.94
CA ILE A 180 -6.00 -10.96 6.27
C ILE A 180 -6.82 -9.80 5.70
N THR A 181 -6.34 -8.57 5.90
CA THR A 181 -7.00 -7.35 5.39
C THR A 181 -6.00 -6.23 5.15
N ASP A 182 -6.29 -5.35 4.18
CA ASP A 182 -5.69 -4.02 4.13
C ASP A 182 -6.31 -3.16 5.24
N SER A 183 -5.54 -2.32 5.90
CA SER A 183 -6.03 -1.33 6.88
C SER A 183 -6.70 -0.14 6.19
N VAL A 184 -6.14 0.26 5.05
CA VAL A 184 -6.68 1.26 4.11
C VAL A 184 -6.67 0.66 2.72
N PHE A 185 -7.83 0.52 2.09
CA PHE A 185 -7.94 -0.07 0.77
C PHE A 185 -7.46 0.89 -0.31
N SER A 186 -6.47 0.45 -1.06
CA SER A 186 -5.67 1.30 -1.96
C SER A 186 -6.43 1.94 -3.11
N MET A 187 -7.59 1.37 -3.50
CA MET A 187 -8.38 1.80 -4.65
C MET A 187 -9.67 2.53 -4.27
N ASP A 188 -10.03 2.56 -2.99
CA ASP A 188 -11.24 3.20 -2.48
C ASP A 188 -10.91 4.24 -1.40
N GLY A 189 -9.92 3.98 -0.56
CA GLY A 189 -9.48 4.88 0.50
C GLY A 189 -10.25 4.71 1.81
N ASP A 190 -11.13 3.74 1.88
CA ASP A 190 -11.86 3.37 3.10
C ASP A 190 -11.01 2.53 4.04
N LEU A 191 -11.44 2.43 5.29
CA LEU A 191 -10.75 1.69 6.34
C LEU A 191 -11.42 0.35 6.60
N CYS A 192 -10.63 -0.65 6.99
CA CYS A 192 -11.19 -1.89 7.52
C CYS A 192 -11.82 -1.64 8.91
N PRO A 193 -12.88 -2.34 9.28
CA PRO A 193 -13.49 -2.28 10.61
C PRO A 193 -12.66 -3.07 11.63
N MET A 194 -11.45 -2.57 11.94
CA MET A 194 -10.43 -3.23 12.74
C MET A 194 -10.93 -3.76 14.09
N PRO A 195 -11.69 -2.98 14.93
CA PRO A 195 -12.16 -3.48 16.21
C PRO A 195 -13.07 -4.71 16.06
N GLU A 196 -13.94 -4.74 15.06
CA GLU A 196 -14.86 -5.84 14.79
C GLU A 196 -14.11 -7.08 14.29
N ILE A 197 -13.16 -6.91 13.36
CA ILE A 197 -12.28 -7.99 12.90
C ILE A 197 -11.56 -8.64 14.08
N LEU A 198 -11.02 -7.85 15.01
CA LEU A 198 -10.31 -8.35 16.19
C LEU A 198 -11.23 -9.10 17.14
N ALA A 199 -12.45 -8.60 17.34
CA ALA A 199 -13.44 -9.28 18.18
C ALA A 199 -13.82 -10.65 17.59
N ILE A 200 -14.07 -10.71 16.28
CA ILE A 200 -14.36 -11.95 15.55
C ILE A 200 -13.15 -12.89 15.61
N ALA A 201 -11.95 -12.41 15.33
CA ALA A 201 -10.74 -13.20 15.36
C ALA A 201 -10.50 -13.85 16.72
N LYS A 202 -10.74 -13.10 17.80
CA LYS A 202 -10.65 -13.62 19.18
C LYS A 202 -11.69 -14.71 19.44
N ALA A 203 -12.94 -14.51 19.00
CA ALA A 203 -14.02 -15.48 19.22
C ALA A 203 -13.74 -16.82 18.51
N PHE A 204 -13.10 -16.77 17.33
CA PHE A 204 -12.79 -17.95 16.52
C PHE A 204 -11.34 -18.44 16.65
N SER A 205 -10.55 -17.90 17.56
CA SER A 205 -9.12 -18.24 17.73
C SER A 205 -8.33 -18.15 16.42
N CYS A 206 -8.48 -17.03 15.72
CA CYS A 206 -7.77 -16.71 14.48
C CYS A 206 -6.66 -15.69 14.73
N MET A 207 -5.56 -15.82 13.98
CA MET A 207 -4.56 -14.77 13.83
C MET A 207 -5.13 -13.67 12.92
N VAL A 208 -4.62 -12.43 13.08
CA VAL A 208 -4.97 -11.31 12.20
C VAL A 208 -3.68 -10.73 11.62
N LEU A 209 -3.62 -10.62 10.29
CA LEU A 209 -2.60 -9.88 9.56
C LEU A 209 -3.27 -8.67 8.92
N VAL A 210 -2.74 -7.49 9.25
CA VAL A 210 -3.19 -6.22 8.71
C VAL A 210 -2.08 -5.57 7.89
N ASP A 211 -2.38 -5.22 6.64
CA ASP A 211 -1.47 -4.44 5.80
C ASP A 211 -1.68 -2.94 6.03
N GLU A 212 -0.71 -2.32 6.66
CA GLU A 212 -0.67 -0.91 7.03
C GLU A 212 0.02 -0.02 5.97
N ALA A 213 0.17 -0.52 4.74
CA ALA A 213 0.94 0.15 3.70
C ALA A 213 0.45 1.56 3.37
N HIS A 214 -0.84 1.84 3.51
CA HIS A 214 -1.44 3.16 3.30
C HIS A 214 -1.75 3.92 4.59
N ALA A 215 -1.56 3.29 5.76
CA ALA A 215 -1.86 3.89 7.06
C ALA A 215 -0.60 4.32 7.83
N THR A 216 0.53 3.60 7.68
CA THR A 216 1.80 3.93 8.35
C THR A 216 2.31 5.31 7.94
N GLY A 217 2.60 6.14 8.92
CA GLY A 217 2.98 7.55 8.73
C GLY A 217 1.78 8.49 8.51
N VAL A 218 0.58 7.95 8.25
CA VAL A 218 -0.62 8.71 7.83
C VAL A 218 -1.65 8.78 8.95
N LEU A 219 -2.03 7.64 9.52
CA LEU A 219 -3.07 7.54 10.53
C LEU A 219 -2.48 7.35 11.94
N GLY A 220 -3.29 7.70 12.93
CA GLY A 220 -2.90 7.66 14.34
C GLY A 220 -2.17 8.92 14.79
N ALA A 221 -2.18 9.18 16.10
CA ALA A 221 -1.61 10.37 16.69
C ALA A 221 -0.08 10.47 16.46
N THR A 222 0.61 9.33 16.53
CA THR A 222 2.07 9.25 16.30
C THR A 222 2.43 8.84 14.87
N GLY A 223 1.44 8.52 14.02
CA GLY A 223 1.65 7.96 12.69
C GLY A 223 1.91 6.46 12.70
N ALA A 224 1.57 5.77 13.79
CA ALA A 224 1.73 4.32 13.87
C ALA A 224 0.78 3.54 12.95
N GLY A 225 -0.28 4.17 12.45
CA GLY A 225 -1.20 3.58 11.50
C GLY A 225 -2.60 3.32 12.05
N CYS A 226 -3.31 2.40 11.41
CA CYS A 226 -4.71 2.09 11.68
C CYS A 226 -4.91 1.43 13.06
N VAL A 227 -3.96 0.61 13.50
CA VAL A 227 -3.99 -0.03 14.83
C VAL A 227 -3.98 1.02 15.94
N GLU A 228 -3.18 2.07 15.81
CA GLU A 228 -3.20 3.21 16.74
C GLU A 228 -4.50 4.02 16.59
N HIS A 229 -4.92 4.30 15.37
CA HIS A 229 -6.12 5.08 15.06
C HIS A 229 -7.37 4.52 15.74
N PHE A 230 -7.54 3.21 15.72
CA PHE A 230 -8.65 2.51 16.40
C PHE A 230 -8.36 2.13 17.86
N SER A 231 -7.26 2.59 18.43
CA SER A 231 -6.87 2.24 19.82
C SER A 231 -6.75 0.73 20.09
N CYS A 232 -6.35 -0.03 19.07
CA CYS A 232 -6.20 -1.49 19.12
C CYS A 232 -4.79 -1.95 19.60
N LYS A 233 -4.05 -1.10 20.33
CA LYS A 233 -2.73 -1.43 20.89
C LYS A 233 -2.79 -2.63 21.81
N GLY A 234 -1.71 -3.40 21.85
CA GLY A 234 -1.58 -4.56 22.75
C GLY A 234 -2.37 -5.80 22.32
N GLN A 235 -3.11 -5.73 21.22
CA GLN A 235 -3.71 -6.91 20.61
C GLN A 235 -2.65 -7.73 19.87
N SER A 236 -2.83 -9.06 19.84
CA SER A 236 -1.95 -9.97 19.09
C SER A 236 -2.19 -9.82 17.60
N LEU A 237 -1.47 -8.90 16.96
CA LEU A 237 -1.57 -8.54 15.57
C LEU A 237 -0.26 -8.76 14.82
N ILE A 238 -0.37 -9.10 13.56
CA ILE A 238 0.73 -9.10 12.58
C ILE A 238 0.55 -7.84 11.72
N GLN A 239 1.39 -6.83 11.97
CA GLN A 239 1.32 -5.57 11.24
C GLN A 239 2.35 -5.61 10.10
N VAL A 240 1.88 -5.59 8.86
CA VAL A 240 2.73 -5.51 7.68
C VAL A 240 2.64 -4.10 7.11
N GLY A 241 3.70 -3.60 6.50
CA GLY A 241 3.66 -2.30 5.85
C GLY A 241 4.79 -2.11 4.85
N THR A 242 4.86 -0.89 4.31
CA THR A 242 5.86 -0.54 3.32
C THR A 242 6.64 0.71 3.73
N LEU A 243 7.90 0.76 3.29
CA LEU A 243 8.76 1.94 3.40
C LEU A 243 8.67 2.83 2.15
N SER A 244 7.90 2.41 1.12
CA SER A 244 7.93 3.00 -0.22
C SER A 244 6.83 4.03 -0.48
N LYS A 245 5.98 4.34 0.50
CA LYS A 245 4.89 5.30 0.37
C LYS A 245 5.15 6.51 1.27
N ALA A 246 4.42 6.66 2.36
CA ALA A 246 4.60 7.81 3.27
C ALA A 246 6.03 7.95 3.84
N LEU A 247 6.81 6.86 3.92
CA LEU A 247 8.21 6.92 4.34
C LEU A 247 9.19 7.26 3.20
N GLY A 248 8.75 7.44 1.97
CA GLY A 248 9.55 8.00 0.88
C GLY A 248 10.81 7.21 0.47
N SER A 249 10.93 5.93 0.85
CA SER A 249 12.10 5.08 0.59
C SER A 249 11.74 3.84 -0.23
N LEU A 250 12.44 2.74 -0.06
CA LEU A 250 12.13 1.43 -0.62
C LEU A 250 12.15 0.39 0.51
N GLY A 251 11.31 -0.65 0.39
CA GLY A 251 11.27 -1.76 1.33
C GLY A 251 9.89 -2.02 1.91
N GLY A 252 9.84 -2.97 2.83
CA GLY A 252 8.68 -3.31 3.62
C GLY A 252 9.08 -3.80 5.00
N TYR A 253 8.10 -4.03 5.85
CA TYR A 253 8.35 -4.53 7.19
C TYR A 253 7.20 -5.39 7.69
N VAL A 254 7.51 -6.19 8.69
CA VAL A 254 6.54 -6.86 9.57
C VAL A 254 6.87 -6.46 11.01
N ALA A 255 5.86 -6.09 11.78
CA ALA A 255 5.99 -5.75 13.19
C ALA A 255 4.99 -6.55 14.04
N GLY A 256 5.40 -6.98 15.24
CA GLY A 256 4.59 -7.79 16.12
C GLY A 256 5.34 -8.24 17.36
N SER A 257 4.93 -9.38 17.95
CA SER A 257 5.61 -9.96 19.11
C SER A 257 7.03 -10.43 18.75
N ALA A 258 7.94 -10.43 19.70
CA ALA A 258 9.31 -10.90 19.51
C ALA A 258 9.34 -12.36 19.01
N SER A 259 8.47 -13.22 19.53
CA SER A 259 8.36 -14.62 19.10
C SER A 259 7.88 -14.76 17.65
N LEU A 260 6.95 -13.92 17.20
CA LEU A 260 6.53 -13.87 15.80
C LEU A 260 7.70 -13.49 14.90
N ILE A 261 8.41 -12.42 15.23
CA ILE A 261 9.51 -11.90 14.42
C ILE A 261 10.66 -12.91 14.37
N ASP A 262 11.00 -13.54 15.49
CA ASP A 262 12.02 -14.60 15.51
C ASP A 262 11.60 -15.81 14.65
N PHE A 263 10.33 -16.21 14.71
CA PHE A 263 9.80 -17.25 13.85
C PHE A 263 9.92 -16.87 12.35
N LEU A 264 9.60 -15.63 11.96
CA LEU A 264 9.70 -15.18 10.58
C LEU A 264 11.14 -15.12 10.07
N ARG A 265 12.12 -14.76 10.92
CA ARG A 265 13.57 -14.84 10.59
C ARG A 265 13.99 -16.25 10.17
N ASN A 266 13.34 -17.26 10.70
CA ASN A 266 13.66 -18.67 10.45
C ASN A 266 12.75 -19.33 9.42
N ARG A 267 11.65 -18.70 8.98
CA ARG A 267 10.63 -19.36 8.17
C ARG A 267 10.11 -18.56 6.98
N ALA A 268 10.31 -17.25 6.93
CA ALA A 268 9.82 -16.42 5.83
C ALA A 268 10.71 -16.54 4.58
N PRO A 269 10.27 -17.22 3.50
CA PRO A 269 11.15 -17.51 2.36
C PRO A 269 11.63 -16.25 1.64
N SER A 270 10.76 -15.25 1.50
CA SER A 270 11.07 -13.99 0.83
C SER A 270 12.04 -13.10 1.61
N TRP A 271 12.31 -13.41 2.87
CA TRP A 271 13.34 -12.77 3.69
C TRP A 271 14.64 -13.57 3.69
N ILE A 272 14.54 -14.91 3.83
CA ILE A 272 15.70 -15.81 3.93
C ILE A 272 16.50 -15.84 2.60
N TYR A 273 15.78 -15.95 1.47
CA TYR A 273 16.37 -16.23 0.15
C TYR A 273 16.46 -15.00 -0.77
N THR A 274 16.50 -13.80 -0.19
CA THR A 274 16.67 -12.54 -0.91
C THR A 274 17.86 -11.75 -0.38
N THR A 275 18.44 -10.90 -1.22
CA THR A 275 19.44 -9.91 -0.80
C THR A 275 18.81 -8.89 0.14
N ALA A 276 19.55 -8.49 1.16
CA ALA A 276 19.13 -7.46 2.10
C ALA A 276 18.93 -6.09 1.40
N LEU A 277 18.10 -5.25 1.98
CA LEU A 277 17.85 -3.88 1.53
C LEU A 277 19.16 -3.10 1.43
N SER A 278 19.25 -2.17 0.47
CA SER A 278 20.46 -1.36 0.29
C SER A 278 20.71 -0.45 1.49
N PRO A 279 21.96 -0.08 1.79
CA PRO A 279 22.25 0.89 2.85
C PRO A 279 21.56 2.24 2.63
N ALA A 280 21.52 2.72 1.40
CA ALA A 280 20.88 3.99 1.04
C ALA A 280 19.40 4.00 1.39
N ASP A 281 18.65 3.00 0.94
CA ASP A 281 17.22 2.89 1.22
C ASP A 281 16.96 2.67 2.71
N THR A 282 17.82 1.90 3.39
CA THR A 282 17.71 1.64 4.83
C THR A 282 17.87 2.93 5.63
N ALA A 283 18.87 3.76 5.32
CA ALA A 283 19.13 5.03 5.99
C ALA A 283 18.02 6.06 5.71
N ALA A 284 17.57 6.15 4.47
CA ALA A 284 16.44 7.02 4.12
C ALA A 284 15.17 6.64 4.90
N ALA A 285 14.84 5.35 4.98
CA ALA A 285 13.71 4.88 5.76
C ALA A 285 13.84 5.17 7.26
N LEU A 286 15.03 4.98 7.83
CA LEU A 286 15.31 5.32 9.24
C LEU A 286 15.10 6.80 9.52
N SER A 287 15.63 7.67 8.65
CA SER A 287 15.42 9.12 8.72
C SER A 287 13.93 9.47 8.60
N ALA A 288 13.19 8.82 7.71
CA ALA A 288 11.76 9.04 7.56
C ALA A 288 10.97 8.68 8.83
N VAL A 289 11.28 7.56 9.47
CA VAL A 289 10.64 7.16 10.74
C VAL A 289 10.87 8.22 11.82
N GLN A 290 12.10 8.77 11.92
CA GLN A 290 12.42 9.85 12.86
C GLN A 290 11.62 11.12 12.57
N ILE A 291 11.52 11.52 11.30
CA ILE A 291 10.76 12.71 10.89
C ILE A 291 9.26 12.55 11.21
N ILE A 292 8.67 11.39 10.94
CA ILE A 292 7.26 11.11 11.25
C ILE A 292 6.97 11.31 12.74
N GLN A 293 7.89 10.95 13.61
CA GLN A 293 7.75 11.11 15.07
C GLN A 293 7.96 12.56 15.52
N GLN A 294 8.87 13.29 14.88
CA GLN A 294 9.25 14.65 15.25
C GLN A 294 8.36 15.73 14.63
N GLU A 295 7.73 15.47 13.49
CA GLU A 295 6.95 16.43 12.70
C GLU A 295 5.47 15.99 12.55
N PRO A 296 4.66 15.96 13.62
CA PRO A 296 3.24 15.60 13.53
C PRO A 296 2.43 16.56 12.66
N GLU A 297 2.93 17.80 12.46
CA GLU A 297 2.32 18.83 11.61
C GLU A 297 2.21 18.40 10.14
N ARG A 298 3.09 17.52 9.64
CA ARG A 298 2.94 16.96 8.28
C ARG A 298 1.66 16.14 8.13
N ARG A 299 1.33 15.32 9.14
CA ARG A 299 0.07 14.55 9.15
C ARG A 299 -1.13 15.47 9.30
N ALA A 300 -1.02 16.50 10.15
CA ALA A 300 -2.06 17.51 10.31
C ALA A 300 -2.33 18.25 8.98
N GLN A 301 -1.27 18.65 8.27
CA GLN A 301 -1.38 19.29 6.95
C GLN A 301 -2.01 18.37 5.92
N LEU A 302 -1.62 17.08 5.88
CA LEU A 302 -2.23 16.09 4.99
C LEU A 302 -3.73 15.96 5.26
N SER A 303 -4.11 15.85 6.53
CA SER A 303 -5.52 15.78 6.94
C SER A 303 -6.30 17.05 6.57
N CYS A 304 -5.70 18.22 6.77
CA CYS A 304 -6.26 19.50 6.36
C CYS A 304 -6.50 19.54 4.85
N ASN A 305 -5.50 19.15 4.04
CA ASN A 305 -5.62 19.10 2.58
C ASN A 305 -6.74 18.17 2.13
N VAL A 306 -6.88 16.99 2.74
CA VAL A 306 -7.96 16.03 2.44
C VAL A 306 -9.33 16.65 2.76
N HIS A 307 -9.46 17.26 3.94
CA HIS A 307 -10.72 17.92 4.36
C HIS A 307 -11.08 19.06 3.40
N THR A 308 -10.11 19.92 3.10
CA THR A 308 -10.29 21.07 2.19
C THR A 308 -10.74 20.61 0.80
N LEU A 309 -10.11 19.56 0.23
CA LEU A 309 -10.53 19.05 -1.08
C LEU A 309 -11.96 18.53 -1.05
N LYS A 310 -12.33 17.74 -0.02
CA LYS A 310 -13.71 17.24 0.14
C LYS A 310 -14.72 18.39 0.22
N GLN A 311 -14.42 19.43 0.98
CA GLN A 311 -15.26 20.61 1.13
C GLN A 311 -15.40 21.36 -0.22
N LEU A 312 -14.30 21.63 -0.92
CA LEU A 312 -14.33 22.29 -2.23
C LEU A 312 -15.15 21.50 -3.26
N VAL A 313 -15.01 20.17 -3.29
CA VAL A 313 -15.82 19.33 -4.19
C VAL A 313 -17.31 19.40 -3.81
N GLN A 314 -17.64 19.34 -2.53
CA GLN A 314 -19.02 19.41 -2.07
C GLN A 314 -19.68 20.77 -2.38
N GLU A 315 -18.94 21.87 -2.23
CA GLU A 315 -19.45 23.23 -2.46
C GLU A 315 -19.52 23.58 -3.96
N GLN A 316 -18.51 23.23 -4.75
CA GLN A 316 -18.38 23.69 -6.12
C GLN A 316 -18.88 22.66 -7.15
N LEU A 317 -18.87 21.37 -6.81
CA LEU A 317 -19.24 20.25 -7.68
C LEU A 317 -20.24 19.31 -7.00
N PRO A 318 -21.41 19.80 -6.55
CA PRO A 318 -22.36 18.98 -5.76
C PRO A 318 -22.92 17.78 -6.53
N HIS A 319 -22.79 17.77 -7.87
CA HIS A 319 -23.16 16.64 -8.72
C HIS A 319 -22.09 15.54 -8.79
N LEU A 320 -20.85 15.85 -8.38
CA LEU A 320 -19.74 14.90 -8.39
C LEU A 320 -19.68 14.16 -7.06
N GLN A 321 -19.89 12.85 -7.09
CA GLN A 321 -19.87 12.03 -5.89
C GLN A 321 -18.49 11.38 -5.70
N LEU A 322 -17.82 11.73 -4.60
CA LEU A 322 -16.66 11.00 -4.12
C LEU A 322 -17.08 9.69 -3.47
N LEU A 323 -16.33 8.62 -3.70
CA LEU A 323 -16.52 7.38 -2.94
C LEU A 323 -16.20 7.63 -1.44
N PRO A 324 -16.88 6.92 -0.54
CA PRO A 324 -16.56 6.99 0.89
C PRO A 324 -15.09 6.71 1.15
N SER A 325 -14.41 7.62 1.85
CA SER A 325 -12.99 7.47 2.21
C SER A 325 -12.69 8.19 3.51
N GLN A 326 -11.84 7.58 4.33
CA GLN A 326 -11.30 8.17 5.56
C GLN A 326 -9.78 8.36 5.49
N SER A 327 -9.19 8.27 4.31
CA SER A 327 -7.75 8.33 4.07
C SER A 327 -7.39 9.42 3.07
N PRO A 328 -6.09 9.62 2.77
CA PRO A 328 -5.65 10.54 1.72
C PRO A 328 -5.93 10.07 0.28
N ILE A 329 -6.63 8.97 0.11
CA ILE A 329 -7.04 8.45 -1.19
C ILE A 329 -8.50 8.81 -1.41
N LEU A 330 -8.79 9.59 -2.46
CA LEU A 330 -10.14 9.99 -2.85
C LEU A 330 -10.42 9.49 -4.27
N CYS A 331 -11.64 9.00 -4.50
CA CYS A 331 -11.99 8.42 -5.79
C CYS A 331 -13.28 9.00 -6.34
N VAL A 332 -13.27 9.33 -7.63
CA VAL A 332 -14.45 9.69 -8.42
C VAL A 332 -14.79 8.52 -9.33
N GLN A 333 -15.97 7.94 -9.17
CA GLN A 333 -16.41 6.78 -9.93
C GLN A 333 -16.98 7.19 -11.30
N PHE A 334 -16.77 6.35 -12.31
CA PHE A 334 -17.28 6.51 -13.67
C PHE A 334 -18.05 5.28 -14.12
N ALA A 335 -19.02 5.50 -15.01
CA ALA A 335 -19.86 4.43 -15.55
C ALA A 335 -19.07 3.45 -16.43
N SER A 336 -18.04 3.93 -17.15
CA SER A 336 -17.24 3.11 -18.05
C SER A 336 -15.74 3.36 -17.97
N ALA A 337 -14.94 2.41 -18.45
CA ALA A 337 -13.50 2.59 -18.62
C ALA A 337 -13.15 3.74 -19.56
N LYS A 338 -13.94 3.90 -20.62
CA LYS A 338 -13.78 4.97 -21.60
C LYS A 338 -13.93 6.35 -20.97
N ASP A 339 -14.96 6.52 -20.14
CA ASP A 339 -15.22 7.81 -19.46
C ASP A 339 -14.11 8.13 -18.46
N ALA A 340 -13.65 7.16 -17.68
CA ALA A 340 -12.54 7.35 -16.77
C ALA A 340 -11.22 7.71 -17.50
N ILE A 341 -10.95 7.09 -18.65
CA ILE A 341 -9.78 7.42 -19.50
C ILE A 341 -9.92 8.84 -20.05
N ALA A 342 -11.08 9.20 -20.58
CA ALA A 342 -11.34 10.55 -21.09
C ALA A 342 -11.12 11.60 -19.99
N ALA A 343 -11.64 11.34 -18.78
CA ALA A 343 -11.43 12.16 -17.60
C ALA A 343 -9.95 12.33 -17.24
N GLY A 344 -9.20 11.23 -17.19
CA GLY A 344 -7.76 11.26 -16.92
C GLY A 344 -6.97 12.07 -17.97
N ASN A 345 -7.33 11.94 -19.24
CA ASN A 345 -6.72 12.71 -20.33
C ASN A 345 -7.03 14.20 -20.22
N GLN A 346 -8.24 14.56 -19.86
CA GLN A 346 -8.63 15.96 -19.64
C GLN A 346 -7.90 16.57 -18.44
N LEU A 347 -7.78 15.85 -17.32
CA LEU A 347 -6.97 16.30 -16.19
C LEU A 347 -5.51 16.51 -16.60
N LYS A 348 -4.94 15.59 -17.40
CA LYS A 348 -3.58 15.73 -17.94
C LYS A 348 -3.46 16.98 -18.86
N ALA A 349 -4.46 17.27 -19.69
CA ALA A 349 -4.50 18.49 -20.51
C ALA A 349 -4.53 19.76 -19.64
N SER A 350 -5.16 19.71 -18.47
CA SER A 350 -5.19 20.79 -17.46
C SER A 350 -3.94 20.80 -16.54
N SER A 351 -2.86 20.11 -16.92
CA SER A 351 -1.64 19.99 -16.13
C SER A 351 -1.85 19.33 -14.75
N ILE A 352 -2.73 18.34 -14.68
CA ILE A 352 -3.01 17.55 -13.49
C ILE A 352 -2.78 16.06 -13.80
N PHE A 353 -1.97 15.41 -12.97
CA PHE A 353 -1.71 13.97 -13.10
C PHE A 353 -2.47 13.19 -12.04
N ALA A 354 -3.64 12.65 -12.40
CA ALA A 354 -4.45 11.74 -11.61
C ALA A 354 -4.87 10.56 -12.50
N PRO A 355 -4.48 9.32 -12.15
CA PRO A 355 -4.66 8.18 -13.05
C PRO A 355 -6.10 7.67 -13.06
N ALA A 356 -6.56 7.26 -14.25
CA ALA A 356 -7.74 6.45 -14.41
C ALA A 356 -7.45 4.99 -14.01
N ILE A 357 -8.18 4.48 -13.04
CA ILE A 357 -8.15 3.08 -12.61
C ILE A 357 -9.37 2.37 -13.17
N ARG A 358 -9.17 1.19 -13.76
CA ARG A 358 -10.21 0.47 -14.49
C ARG A 358 -10.07 -1.04 -14.34
N PRO A 359 -11.04 -1.83 -14.75
CA PRO A 359 -10.92 -3.29 -14.78
C PRO A 359 -9.66 -3.73 -15.56
N PRO A 360 -9.02 -4.84 -15.18
CA PRO A 360 -9.41 -5.75 -14.09
C PRO A 360 -8.89 -5.33 -12.69
N THR A 361 -8.27 -4.15 -12.54
CA THR A 361 -7.70 -3.69 -11.27
C THR A 361 -8.79 -3.41 -10.22
N VAL A 362 -9.90 -2.84 -10.65
CA VAL A 362 -11.10 -2.52 -9.84
C VAL A 362 -12.36 -2.99 -10.57
N PRO A 363 -13.45 -3.29 -9.86
CA PRO A 363 -14.70 -3.71 -10.52
C PRO A 363 -15.37 -2.56 -11.29
N THR A 364 -15.23 -1.32 -10.82
CA THR A 364 -15.82 -0.11 -11.42
C THR A 364 -14.72 0.93 -11.68
N SER A 365 -14.78 1.58 -12.84
CA SER A 365 -13.76 2.55 -13.27
C SER A 365 -13.82 3.83 -12.43
N ARG A 366 -12.65 4.45 -12.19
CA ARG A 366 -12.54 5.66 -11.34
C ARG A 366 -11.31 6.50 -11.68
N ILE A 367 -11.34 7.76 -11.34
CA ILE A 367 -10.13 8.57 -11.14
C ILE A 367 -9.73 8.44 -9.67
N ARG A 368 -8.48 8.07 -9.43
CA ARG A 368 -7.91 7.98 -8.08
C ARG A 368 -7.05 9.21 -7.81
N ILE A 369 -7.39 9.95 -6.77
CA ILE A 369 -6.72 11.16 -6.33
C ILE A 369 -5.99 10.82 -5.03
N SER A 370 -4.65 10.90 -5.04
CA SER A 370 -3.81 10.72 -3.87
C SER A 370 -3.37 12.08 -3.35
N MET A 371 -3.74 12.39 -2.11
CA MET A 371 -3.37 13.64 -1.46
C MET A 371 -1.99 13.56 -0.83
N MET A 372 -1.25 14.66 -0.88
CA MET A 372 0.06 14.83 -0.23
C MET A 372 0.01 16.01 0.74
N ALA A 373 0.79 15.95 1.82
CA ALA A 373 0.97 17.07 2.75
C ALA A 373 1.53 18.32 2.06
N THR A 374 2.30 18.11 1.00
CA THR A 374 2.95 19.18 0.19
C THR A 374 2.04 19.78 -0.89
N HIS A 375 0.79 19.33 -1.04
CA HIS A 375 -0.17 20.03 -1.88
C HIS A 375 -0.55 21.37 -1.24
N GLU A 376 -0.67 22.39 -2.07
CA GLU A 376 -1.11 23.74 -1.70
C GLU A 376 -2.58 23.94 -2.08
N LEU A 377 -3.25 24.93 -1.46
CA LEU A 377 -4.64 25.26 -1.77
C LEU A 377 -4.85 25.56 -3.27
N THR A 378 -3.89 26.19 -3.90
CA THR A 378 -3.88 26.47 -5.35
C THR A 378 -3.89 25.22 -6.19
N HIS A 379 -3.25 24.12 -5.73
CA HIS A 379 -3.27 22.83 -6.37
C HIS A 379 -4.66 22.19 -6.27
N LEU A 380 -5.28 22.28 -5.09
CA LEU A 380 -6.62 21.74 -4.85
C LEU A 380 -7.68 22.44 -5.68
N GLN A 381 -7.62 23.78 -5.74
CA GLN A 381 -8.56 24.58 -6.55
C GLN A 381 -8.43 24.21 -8.04
N LYS A 382 -7.21 24.13 -8.57
CA LYS A 382 -6.99 23.73 -9.96
C LYS A 382 -7.54 22.33 -10.27
N LEU A 383 -7.44 21.39 -9.32
CA LEU A 383 -8.05 20.07 -9.48
C LEU A 383 -9.58 20.17 -9.56
N VAL A 384 -10.20 20.94 -8.66
CA VAL A 384 -11.65 21.12 -8.62
C VAL A 384 -12.16 21.81 -9.90
N ASP A 385 -11.47 22.88 -10.36
CA ASP A 385 -11.79 23.56 -11.60
C ASP A 385 -11.74 22.61 -12.80
N ALA A 386 -10.68 21.78 -12.88
CA ALA A 386 -10.53 20.81 -13.96
C ALA A 386 -11.56 19.68 -13.92
N LEU A 387 -11.96 19.25 -12.73
CA LEU A 387 -13.07 18.28 -12.54
C LEU A 387 -14.41 18.89 -12.96
N GLY A 388 -14.65 20.18 -12.71
CA GLY A 388 -15.87 20.88 -13.08
C GLY A 388 -16.04 21.13 -14.60
N CYS A 389 -14.94 21.30 -15.32
CA CYS A 389 -14.98 21.56 -16.76
C CYS A 389 -15.35 20.35 -17.63
N GLY A 390 -15.39 19.14 -17.10
CA GLY A 390 -15.47 17.92 -17.92
C GLY A 390 -16.50 16.88 -17.55
N PHE A 391 -17.27 17.08 -16.51
CA PHE A 391 -18.16 16.05 -15.96
C PHE A 391 -19.60 16.54 -15.78
N SER A 392 -20.05 17.48 -16.64
CA SER A 392 -21.45 17.92 -16.72
C SER A 392 -22.32 16.92 -17.49
#